data_118af721bbdba67d34c94312d950a9db
#
_entry.id   118af721bbdba67d34c94312d950a9db
#
_cell.length_a   1.000
_cell.length_b   1.000
_cell.length_c   1.000
_cell.angle_alpha   90.00
_cell.angle_beta   90.00
_cell.angle_gamma   90.00
#
_symmetry.space_group_name_H-M   'P 1'
#
loop_
_entity.id
_entity.type
_entity.pdbx_description
1 polymer ?
#
loop_
_entity_poly.entity_id
_entity_poly.type
_entity_poly.pdbx_seq_one_letter_code
_entity_poly.pdbx_strand_id
1 'polypeptide(L)'
;MPLLQKTYNFWEQLCTPEYYTDIEGNARYEKGKTHLFTGEKYLIIPSFSPENKPLGYKSAITANASMDIAAAKDIIAMYIDMENELQNEGYKERIKKAEKLNNELPDYQYDESGAIREWAMKEYQENNAHRHISHLYCAWPAYQTQHNNKLANACRQAILNRNKENSGKDDTASHGWIHKALVEARLKNSEEVYNILNMLVHSDIFYSTLFTDHNTNRAKGVACTDTLYGITGIINEMLVYSDKNTVELLPACLLYTSPSPRDISGSR
;
A
#
# COMPACT_ATOMS: atom_id res chain seq x y z
N MET A 1 11.97 0.66 -21.34
CA MET A 1 10.93 1.30 -20.57
C MET A 1 9.50 1.32 -21.14
N PRO A 2 9.14 0.47 -22.13
CA PRO A 2 7.79 0.52 -22.74
C PRO A 2 6.66 0.18 -21.74
N LEU A 3 6.92 -0.65 -20.73
CA LEU A 3 5.90 -1.02 -19.75
C LEU A 3 5.52 0.16 -18.85
N LEU A 4 6.50 0.85 -18.26
CA LEU A 4 6.26 2.00 -17.38
C LEU A 4 5.53 3.13 -18.11
N GLN A 5 5.94 3.41 -19.38
CA GLN A 5 5.24 4.38 -20.21
C GLN A 5 3.77 3.99 -20.45
N LYS A 6 3.48 2.70 -20.69
CA LYS A 6 2.11 2.22 -20.89
C LYS A 6 1.29 2.33 -19.61
N THR A 7 1.89 2.03 -18.46
CA THR A 7 1.21 2.12 -17.16
C THR A 7 0.93 3.59 -16.80
N TYR A 8 1.87 4.50 -17.07
CA TYR A 8 1.64 5.95 -16.93
C TYR A 8 0.48 6.41 -17.84
N ASN A 9 0.50 6.03 -19.12
CA ASN A 9 -0.55 6.38 -20.07
C ASN A 9 -1.93 5.85 -19.65
N PHE A 10 -1.98 4.69 -19.00
CA PHE A 10 -3.24 4.17 -18.45
C PHE A 10 -3.83 5.13 -17.41
N TRP A 11 -3.04 5.58 -16.42
CA TRP A 11 -3.50 6.54 -15.42
C TRP A 11 -3.89 7.88 -16.02
N GLU A 12 -3.11 8.38 -16.99
CA GLU A 12 -3.42 9.61 -17.70
C GLU A 12 -4.76 9.53 -18.45
N GLN A 13 -5.07 8.39 -19.05
CA GLN A 13 -6.34 8.18 -19.77
C GLN A 13 -7.52 7.93 -18.82
N LEU A 14 -7.28 7.27 -17.69
CA LEU A 14 -8.33 7.03 -16.70
C LEU A 14 -8.76 8.33 -16.00
N CYS A 15 -7.82 9.21 -15.68
CA CYS A 15 -8.07 10.49 -15.04
C CYS A 15 -8.53 11.53 -16.08
N THR A 16 -9.82 11.59 -16.37
CA THR A 16 -10.40 12.58 -17.27
C THR A 16 -10.98 13.75 -16.48
N PRO A 17 -10.86 15.01 -16.98
CA PRO A 17 -11.41 16.19 -16.31
C PRO A 17 -12.94 16.16 -16.11
N GLU A 18 -13.64 15.33 -16.85
CA GLU A 18 -15.10 15.20 -16.75
C GLU A 18 -15.56 14.64 -15.39
N TYR A 19 -14.69 13.83 -14.72
CA TYR A 19 -14.93 13.27 -13.40
C TYR A 19 -13.98 13.91 -12.41
N TYR A 20 -14.50 14.69 -11.48
CA TYR A 20 -13.66 15.44 -10.55
C TYR A 20 -14.34 15.62 -9.18
N THR A 21 -13.55 15.99 -8.17
CA THR A 21 -14.05 16.55 -6.94
C THR A 21 -13.89 18.06 -6.95
N ASP A 22 -14.92 18.79 -6.51
CA ASP A 22 -14.84 20.24 -6.30
C ASP A 22 -13.94 20.58 -5.10
N ILE A 23 -13.73 21.87 -4.87
CA ILE A 23 -12.90 22.37 -3.75
C ILE A 23 -13.42 21.96 -2.37
N GLU A 24 -14.70 21.59 -2.27
CA GLU A 24 -15.34 21.09 -1.06
C GLU A 24 -15.21 19.55 -0.94
N GLY A 25 -14.65 18.87 -1.97
CA GLY A 25 -14.46 17.43 -2.04
C GLY A 25 -15.73 16.66 -2.42
N ASN A 26 -16.73 17.31 -3.03
CA ASN A 26 -17.90 16.61 -3.56
C ASN A 26 -17.63 16.09 -4.96
N ALA A 27 -18.08 14.87 -5.25
CA ALA A 27 -17.98 14.29 -6.59
C ALA A 27 -18.84 15.09 -7.60
N ARG A 28 -18.28 15.31 -8.78
CA ARG A 28 -18.92 16.02 -9.90
C ARG A 28 -18.65 15.29 -11.21
N TYR A 29 -19.61 15.45 -12.12
CA TYR A 29 -19.45 15.06 -13.50
C TYR A 29 -19.93 16.20 -14.40
N GLU A 30 -19.10 16.59 -15.37
CA GLU A 30 -19.40 17.65 -16.33
C GLU A 30 -18.92 17.20 -17.71
N LYS A 31 -19.89 16.83 -18.56
CA LYS A 31 -19.60 16.33 -19.91
C LYS A 31 -18.88 17.40 -20.75
N GLY A 32 -17.77 17.01 -21.36
CA GLY A 32 -16.99 17.89 -22.23
C GLY A 32 -16.06 18.86 -21.49
N LYS A 33 -15.92 18.74 -20.17
CA LYS A 33 -14.91 19.47 -19.42
C LYS A 33 -13.51 19.01 -19.85
N THR A 34 -12.65 19.97 -20.18
CA THR A 34 -11.33 19.72 -20.79
C THR A 34 -10.16 19.95 -19.81
N HIS A 35 -10.42 20.59 -18.69
CA HIS A 35 -9.40 20.89 -17.66
C HIS A 35 -10.04 21.04 -16.28
N LEU A 36 -9.23 20.83 -15.26
CA LEU A 36 -9.60 21.10 -13.86
C LEU A 36 -9.28 22.56 -13.52
N PHE A 37 -10.10 23.18 -12.68
CA PHE A 37 -9.83 24.48 -12.09
C PHE A 37 -8.94 24.34 -10.84
N THR A 38 -8.43 25.47 -10.35
CA THR A 38 -7.60 25.48 -9.14
C THR A 38 -8.37 24.92 -7.94
N GLY A 39 -7.80 23.91 -7.31
CA GLY A 39 -8.38 23.23 -6.14
C GLY A 39 -9.28 22.04 -6.47
N GLU A 40 -9.66 21.87 -7.71
CA GLU A 40 -10.34 20.64 -8.16
C GLU A 40 -9.35 19.49 -8.30
N LYS A 41 -9.82 18.27 -8.07
CA LYS A 41 -9.02 17.04 -8.20
C LYS A 41 -9.74 16.05 -9.11
N TYR A 42 -8.99 15.23 -9.82
CA TYR A 42 -9.56 14.11 -10.55
C TYR A 42 -10.35 13.18 -9.62
N LEU A 43 -11.35 12.54 -10.16
CA LEU A 43 -12.04 11.43 -9.53
C LEU A 43 -11.58 10.15 -10.22
N ILE A 44 -10.89 9.28 -9.49
CA ILE A 44 -10.54 7.94 -10.00
C ILE A 44 -11.80 7.08 -9.93
N ILE A 45 -12.39 6.79 -11.11
CA ILE A 45 -13.62 6.03 -11.25
C ILE A 45 -13.60 5.25 -12.59
N PRO A 46 -13.92 3.93 -12.62
CA PRO A 46 -14.16 3.06 -11.47
C PRO A 46 -12.90 2.84 -10.62
N SER A 47 -13.09 2.59 -9.33
CA SER A 47 -12.03 2.33 -8.37
C SER A 47 -12.41 1.17 -7.46
N PHE A 48 -11.43 0.40 -6.97
CA PHE A 48 -11.69 -0.78 -6.15
C PHE A 48 -10.60 -0.96 -5.09
N SER A 49 -11.00 -1.16 -3.85
CA SER A 49 -10.10 -1.61 -2.78
C SER A 49 -10.35 -3.11 -2.53
N PRO A 50 -9.52 -4.01 -3.07
CA PRO A 50 -9.73 -5.46 -2.94
C PRO A 50 -9.65 -5.95 -1.48
N GLU A 51 -10.58 -6.76 -1.04
CA GLU A 51 -11.90 -7.12 -1.55
C GLU A 51 -12.99 -6.43 -0.73
N ASN A 52 -12.76 -5.18 -0.30
CA ASN A 52 -13.59 -4.45 0.64
C ASN A 52 -14.63 -3.57 -0.09
N LYS A 53 -15.61 -3.11 0.67
CA LYS A 53 -16.60 -2.13 0.24
C LYS A 53 -16.98 -1.22 1.41
N PRO A 54 -17.36 0.04 1.17
CA PRO A 54 -17.83 0.93 2.22
C PRO A 54 -19.06 0.38 2.94
N LEU A 55 -19.20 0.69 4.21
CA LEU A 55 -20.41 0.29 4.96
C LEU A 55 -21.69 0.83 4.30
N GLY A 56 -22.71 -0.03 4.22
CA GLY A 56 -23.98 0.31 3.61
C GLY A 56 -24.02 0.24 2.08
N TYR A 57 -22.90 0.03 1.40
CA TYR A 57 -22.86 -0.10 -0.05
C TYR A 57 -22.97 -1.57 -0.49
N LYS A 58 -23.70 -1.79 -1.59
CA LYS A 58 -23.85 -3.12 -2.20
C LYS A 58 -22.68 -3.45 -3.13
N SER A 59 -22.19 -2.45 -3.86
CA SER A 59 -21.08 -2.59 -4.81
C SER A 59 -19.74 -2.42 -4.11
N ALA A 60 -18.75 -3.21 -4.53
CA ALA A 60 -17.35 -3.01 -4.21
C ALA A 60 -16.64 -2.07 -5.20
N ILE A 61 -17.26 -1.79 -6.35
CA ILE A 61 -16.78 -0.77 -7.29
C ILE A 61 -17.19 0.60 -6.74
N THR A 62 -16.20 1.44 -6.54
CA THR A 62 -16.28 2.72 -5.83
C THR A 62 -15.59 3.82 -6.62
N ALA A 63 -15.29 4.92 -5.96
CA ALA A 63 -14.40 5.98 -6.45
C ALA A 63 -13.30 6.24 -5.42
N ASN A 64 -12.15 6.71 -5.88
CA ASN A 64 -11.03 7.17 -5.06
C ASN A 64 -10.59 6.18 -3.97
N ALA A 65 -10.50 4.88 -4.28
CA ALA A 65 -9.84 3.94 -3.37
C ALA A 65 -8.39 4.37 -3.13
N SER A 66 -7.96 4.41 -1.88
CA SER A 66 -6.60 4.84 -1.51
C SER A 66 -5.52 3.95 -2.12
N MET A 67 -5.82 2.68 -2.40
CA MET A 67 -4.95 1.80 -3.17
C MET A 67 -4.68 2.34 -4.58
N ASP A 68 -5.72 2.74 -5.30
CA ASP A 68 -5.59 3.27 -6.66
C ASP A 68 -4.87 4.63 -6.68
N ILE A 69 -5.18 5.49 -5.70
CA ILE A 69 -4.46 6.76 -5.52
C ILE A 69 -2.97 6.51 -5.29
N ALA A 70 -2.63 5.56 -4.42
CA ALA A 70 -1.25 5.20 -4.13
C ALA A 70 -0.53 4.64 -5.35
N ALA A 71 -1.17 3.73 -6.10
CA ALA A 71 -0.60 3.13 -7.30
C ALA A 71 -0.39 4.18 -8.41
N ALA A 72 -1.33 5.11 -8.60
CA ALA A 72 -1.17 6.19 -9.56
C ALA A 72 0.02 7.09 -9.21
N LYS A 73 0.10 7.54 -7.94
CA LYS A 73 1.21 8.38 -7.47
C LYS A 73 2.57 7.69 -7.59
N ASP A 74 2.63 6.39 -7.30
CA ASP A 74 3.84 5.58 -7.38
C ASP A 74 4.34 5.47 -8.83
N ILE A 75 3.45 5.14 -9.77
CA ILE A 75 3.78 5.06 -11.20
C ILE A 75 4.21 6.41 -11.77
N ILE A 76 3.56 7.49 -11.37
CA ILE A 76 3.93 8.83 -11.83
C ILE A 76 5.33 9.20 -11.31
N ALA A 77 5.62 8.92 -10.04
CA ALA A 77 6.95 9.16 -9.47
C ALA A 77 8.04 8.37 -10.21
N MET A 78 7.83 7.07 -10.43
CA MET A 78 8.75 6.23 -11.21
C MET A 78 8.92 6.73 -12.65
N TYR A 79 7.83 7.22 -13.26
CA TYR A 79 7.88 7.77 -14.62
C TYR A 79 8.72 9.05 -14.70
N ILE A 80 8.53 9.97 -13.74
CA ILE A 80 9.33 11.20 -13.64
C ILE A 80 10.81 10.87 -13.43
N ASP A 81 11.11 9.92 -12.56
CA ASP A 81 12.47 9.45 -12.33
C ASP A 81 13.10 8.87 -13.60
N MET A 82 12.37 8.03 -14.32
CA MET A 82 12.82 7.47 -15.59
C MET A 82 13.11 8.56 -16.63
N GLU A 83 12.24 9.56 -16.77
CA GLU A 83 12.45 10.65 -17.72
C GLU A 83 13.67 11.50 -17.37
N ASN A 84 13.91 11.73 -16.06
CA ASN A 84 15.09 12.43 -15.57
C ASN A 84 16.39 11.66 -15.86
N GLU A 85 16.39 10.34 -15.76
CA GLU A 85 17.58 9.51 -16.04
C GLU A 85 17.87 9.39 -17.55
N LEU A 86 16.82 9.22 -18.36
CA LEU A 86 16.98 9.01 -19.82
C LEU A 86 17.23 10.29 -20.58
N GLN A 87 16.65 11.41 -20.18
CA GLN A 87 16.76 12.74 -20.77
C GLN A 87 16.55 12.76 -22.30
N ASN A 88 15.67 11.92 -22.82
CA ASN A 88 15.33 11.88 -24.23
C ASN A 88 14.66 13.21 -24.68
N GLU A 89 14.71 13.51 -25.97
CA GLU A 89 14.09 14.73 -26.51
C GLU A 89 12.67 14.94 -25.96
N GLY A 90 12.37 16.16 -25.49
CA GLY A 90 11.07 16.53 -24.91
C GLY A 90 10.81 16.03 -23.48
N TYR A 91 11.80 15.47 -22.79
CA TYR A 91 11.60 14.90 -21.43
C TYR A 91 11.07 15.91 -20.41
N LYS A 92 11.52 17.17 -20.47
CA LYS A 92 11.06 18.22 -19.54
C LYS A 92 9.57 18.50 -19.63
N GLU A 93 9.03 18.49 -20.84
CA GLU A 93 7.57 18.68 -21.04
C GLU A 93 6.79 17.47 -20.55
N ARG A 94 7.32 16.25 -20.73
CA ARG A 94 6.69 15.03 -20.19
C ARG A 94 6.71 15.02 -18.67
N ILE A 95 7.81 15.42 -18.03
CA ILE A 95 7.88 15.58 -16.57
C ILE A 95 6.85 16.60 -16.08
N LYS A 96 6.82 17.79 -16.68
CA LYS A 96 5.85 18.83 -16.31
C LYS A 96 4.38 18.35 -16.42
N LYS A 97 4.09 17.56 -17.45
CA LYS A 97 2.77 16.95 -17.64
C LYS A 97 2.47 15.93 -16.53
N ALA A 98 3.44 15.08 -16.18
CA ALA A 98 3.32 14.10 -15.13
C ALA A 98 3.18 14.73 -13.73
N GLU A 99 3.95 15.79 -13.44
CA GLU A 99 3.82 16.57 -12.21
C GLU A 99 2.44 17.22 -12.10
N LYS A 100 1.91 17.77 -13.20
CA LYS A 100 0.56 18.32 -13.23
C LYS A 100 -0.47 17.24 -12.87
N LEU A 101 -0.42 16.08 -13.52
CA LEU A 101 -1.31 14.96 -13.22
C LEU A 101 -1.21 14.56 -11.74
N ASN A 102 0.01 14.42 -11.21
CA ASN A 102 0.21 14.06 -9.80
C ASN A 102 -0.41 15.08 -8.83
N ASN A 103 -0.30 16.36 -9.13
CA ASN A 103 -0.85 17.43 -8.30
C ASN A 103 -2.38 17.51 -8.35
N GLU A 104 -2.98 17.03 -9.44
CA GLU A 104 -4.43 16.99 -9.64
C GLU A 104 -5.06 15.63 -9.23
N LEU A 105 -4.27 14.62 -8.84
CA LEU A 105 -4.78 13.39 -8.25
C LEU A 105 -5.44 13.66 -6.89
N PRO A 106 -6.39 12.81 -6.46
CA PRO A 106 -6.96 12.89 -5.11
C PRO A 106 -5.88 12.80 -4.03
N ASP A 107 -6.10 13.51 -2.93
CA ASP A 107 -5.26 13.39 -1.74
C ASP A 107 -5.81 12.32 -0.81
N TYR A 108 -4.91 11.67 -0.03
CA TYR A 108 -5.33 10.76 1.02
C TYR A 108 -6.21 11.48 2.04
N GLN A 109 -7.29 10.83 2.42
CA GLN A 109 -8.14 11.29 3.51
C GLN A 109 -7.82 10.54 4.80
N TYR A 110 -8.13 11.17 5.93
CA TYR A 110 -7.88 10.61 7.26
C TYR A 110 -9.19 10.61 8.04
N ASP A 111 -9.41 9.59 8.86
CA ASP A 111 -10.55 9.54 9.76
C ASP A 111 -10.28 10.32 11.07
N GLU A 112 -11.24 10.32 11.97
CA GLU A 112 -11.15 11.02 13.27
C GLU A 112 -10.06 10.47 14.18
N SER A 113 -9.65 9.20 13.99
CA SER A 113 -8.53 8.59 14.71
C SER A 113 -7.17 8.95 14.14
N GLY A 114 -7.14 9.63 12.99
CA GLY A 114 -5.93 9.92 12.23
C GLY A 114 -5.47 8.78 11.31
N ALA A 115 -6.26 7.70 11.18
CA ALA A 115 -5.98 6.62 10.25
C ALA A 115 -6.20 7.05 8.80
N ILE A 116 -5.39 6.53 7.88
CA ILE A 116 -5.66 6.70 6.45
C ILE A 116 -6.96 5.98 6.10
N ARG A 117 -7.84 6.68 5.41
CA ARG A 117 -9.12 6.12 4.96
C ARG A 117 -8.92 5.20 3.76
N GLU A 118 -9.75 4.17 3.66
CA GLU A 118 -9.74 3.23 2.54
C GLU A 118 -10.27 3.85 1.24
N TRP A 119 -11.13 4.87 1.36
CA TRP A 119 -11.64 5.65 0.22
C TRP A 119 -11.53 7.15 0.51
N ALA A 120 -10.94 7.90 -0.41
CA ALA A 120 -10.81 9.35 -0.31
C ALA A 120 -12.10 10.07 -0.77
N MET A 121 -13.24 9.67 -0.20
CA MET A 121 -14.58 10.20 -0.47
C MET A 121 -15.32 10.40 0.84
N LYS A 122 -15.89 11.59 1.07
CA LYS A 122 -16.58 11.89 2.36
C LYS A 122 -17.82 11.02 2.58
N GLU A 123 -18.48 10.62 1.51
CA GLU A 123 -19.72 9.86 1.55
C GLU A 123 -19.54 8.39 1.96
N TYR A 124 -18.34 7.86 1.85
CA TYR A 124 -18.05 6.48 2.18
C TYR A 124 -17.71 6.34 3.66
N GLN A 125 -18.34 5.39 4.32
CA GLN A 125 -18.00 5.00 5.68
C GLN A 125 -16.99 3.86 5.66
N GLU A 126 -15.98 3.96 6.53
CA GLU A 126 -14.95 2.93 6.66
C GLU A 126 -15.55 1.58 7.11
N ASN A 127 -15.03 0.50 6.54
CA ASN A 127 -15.37 -0.86 6.92
C ASN A 127 -14.11 -1.55 7.44
N ASN A 128 -13.79 -1.32 8.71
CA ASN A 128 -12.61 -1.90 9.35
C ASN A 128 -12.77 -3.37 9.72
N ALA A 129 -14.00 -3.91 9.77
CA ALA A 129 -14.24 -5.33 10.00
C ALA A 129 -13.95 -6.17 8.72
N HIS A 130 -12.74 -6.05 8.19
CA HIS A 130 -12.30 -6.71 6.96
C HIS A 130 -10.86 -7.22 7.08
N ARG A 131 -10.57 -8.36 6.43
CA ARG A 131 -9.26 -9.04 6.53
C ARG A 131 -8.13 -8.42 5.71
N HIS A 132 -8.44 -7.68 4.63
CA HIS A 132 -7.43 -7.07 3.76
C HIS A 132 -7.11 -5.62 4.15
N ILE A 133 -5.90 -5.19 3.82
CA ILE A 133 -5.35 -3.86 4.08
C ILE A 133 -4.87 -3.18 2.79
N SER A 134 -5.59 -3.38 1.69
CA SER A 134 -5.21 -2.91 0.34
C SER A 134 -4.95 -1.40 0.26
N HIS A 135 -5.65 -0.61 1.09
CA HIS A 135 -5.45 0.85 1.20
C HIS A 135 -4.05 1.24 1.73
N LEU A 136 -3.28 0.29 2.28
CA LEU A 136 -1.92 0.53 2.74
C LEU A 136 -0.85 0.29 1.65
N TYR A 137 -1.26 0.20 0.38
CA TYR A 137 -0.35 0.17 -0.77
C TYR A 137 0.72 1.25 -0.71
N CYS A 138 0.40 2.42 -0.19
CA CYS A 138 1.33 3.53 -0.01
C CYS A 138 2.53 3.21 0.92
N ALA A 139 2.37 2.23 1.83
CA ALA A 139 3.46 1.72 2.66
C ALA A 139 4.19 0.57 1.96
N TRP A 140 3.45 -0.44 1.48
CA TRP A 140 3.98 -1.54 0.70
C TRP A 140 2.94 -1.97 -0.36
N PRO A 141 3.34 -2.15 -1.64
CA PRO A 141 4.70 -2.15 -2.18
C PRO A 141 5.31 -0.77 -2.44
N ALA A 142 4.55 0.33 -2.44
CA ALA A 142 5.11 1.67 -2.63
C ALA A 142 6.00 2.10 -1.45
N TYR A 143 6.75 3.20 -1.64
CA TYR A 143 7.71 3.72 -0.68
C TYR A 143 7.27 5.06 -0.06
N GLN A 144 5.98 5.41 -0.16
CA GLN A 144 5.50 6.76 0.15
C GLN A 144 5.55 7.11 1.64
N THR A 145 5.64 6.10 2.51
CA THR A 145 5.73 6.30 3.97
C THR A 145 7.15 6.55 4.46
N GLN A 146 8.20 6.23 3.67
CA GLN A 146 9.58 6.19 4.17
C GLN A 146 10.12 7.57 4.60
N HIS A 147 9.68 8.63 3.92
CA HIS A 147 10.05 10.00 4.26
C HIS A 147 8.83 10.85 4.67
N ASN A 148 7.73 10.21 5.06
CA ASN A 148 6.48 10.85 5.45
C ASN A 148 5.93 10.24 6.75
N ASN A 149 6.40 10.77 7.87
CA ASN A 149 6.00 10.31 9.20
C ASN A 149 4.48 10.44 9.46
N LYS A 150 3.82 11.45 8.89
CA LYS A 150 2.37 11.61 9.01
C LYS A 150 1.65 10.44 8.34
N LEU A 151 2.02 10.12 7.12
CA LEU A 151 1.43 8.98 6.38
C LEU A 151 1.76 7.65 7.05
N ALA A 152 3.00 7.46 7.50
CA ALA A 152 3.40 6.25 8.23
C ALA A 152 2.58 6.05 9.51
N ASN A 153 2.36 7.11 10.30
CA ASN A 153 1.54 7.04 11.51
C ASN A 153 0.07 6.76 11.18
N ALA A 154 -0.45 7.33 10.09
CA ALA A 154 -1.82 7.08 9.64
C ALA A 154 -2.01 5.62 9.19
N CYS A 155 -1.00 5.02 8.54
CA CYS A 155 -1.02 3.59 8.20
C CYS A 155 -1.00 2.71 9.46
N ARG A 156 -0.16 3.03 10.47
CA ARG A 156 -0.16 2.30 11.75
C ARG A 156 -1.52 2.38 12.44
N GLN A 157 -2.14 3.55 12.48
CA GLN A 157 -3.47 3.71 13.06
C GLN A 157 -4.53 2.91 12.30
N ALA A 158 -4.46 2.85 10.97
CA ALA A 158 -5.36 2.02 10.17
C ALA A 158 -5.24 0.53 10.50
N ILE A 159 -4.01 0.03 10.71
CA ILE A 159 -3.79 -1.36 11.16
C ILE A 159 -4.42 -1.59 12.55
N LEU A 160 -4.23 -0.66 13.48
CA LEU A 160 -4.81 -0.78 14.83
C LEU A 160 -6.34 -0.82 14.78
N ASN A 161 -6.97 0.03 13.98
CA ASN A 161 -8.42 0.03 13.78
C ASN A 161 -8.89 -1.30 13.19
N ARG A 162 -8.19 -1.80 12.16
CA ARG A 162 -8.47 -3.08 11.52
C ARG A 162 -8.37 -4.25 12.50
N ASN A 163 -7.29 -4.33 13.28
CA ASN A 163 -7.08 -5.36 14.28
C ASN A 163 -8.19 -5.34 15.35
N LYS A 164 -8.58 -4.16 15.82
CA LYS A 164 -9.62 -4.01 16.84
C LYS A 164 -10.98 -4.51 16.36
N GLU A 165 -11.40 -4.12 15.16
CA GLU A 165 -12.73 -4.44 14.64
C GLU A 165 -12.83 -5.88 14.10
N ASN A 166 -11.70 -6.48 13.68
CA ASN A 166 -11.63 -7.85 13.18
C ASN A 166 -11.31 -8.90 14.24
N SER A 167 -11.02 -8.51 15.48
CA SER A 167 -10.50 -9.38 16.55
C SER A 167 -11.39 -10.57 16.93
N GLY A 168 -12.70 -10.50 16.69
CA GLY A 168 -13.63 -11.57 17.06
C GLY A 168 -13.96 -12.56 15.94
N LYS A 169 -13.57 -12.27 14.71
CA LYS A 169 -13.92 -13.03 13.50
C LYS A 169 -12.81 -13.01 12.46
N ASP A 170 -11.57 -12.91 12.91
CA ASP A 170 -10.43 -12.81 11.99
C ASP A 170 -10.34 -14.07 11.12
N ASP A 171 -10.68 -13.90 9.85
CA ASP A 171 -10.58 -14.89 8.79
C ASP A 171 -9.41 -14.62 7.84
N THR A 172 -8.43 -13.84 8.30
CA THR A 172 -7.25 -13.48 7.52
C THR A 172 -6.52 -14.73 7.07
N ALA A 173 -6.43 -14.89 5.76
CA ALA A 173 -5.70 -16.00 5.14
C ALA A 173 -4.19 -15.78 5.22
N SER A 174 -3.41 -16.82 4.97
CA SER A 174 -1.94 -16.77 5.07
C SER A 174 -1.32 -15.66 4.23
N HIS A 175 -1.80 -15.42 3.01
CA HIS A 175 -1.33 -14.31 2.16
C HIS A 175 -1.67 -12.92 2.76
N GLY A 176 -2.78 -12.80 3.46
CA GLY A 176 -3.15 -11.55 4.15
C GLY A 176 -2.19 -11.23 5.29
N TRP A 177 -1.76 -12.25 6.05
CA TRP A 177 -0.72 -12.11 7.06
C TRP A 177 0.63 -11.75 6.47
N ILE A 178 0.99 -12.32 5.31
CA ILE A 178 2.20 -11.94 4.57
C ILE A 178 2.14 -10.46 4.19
N HIS A 179 1.04 -10.01 3.60
CA HIS A 179 0.87 -8.60 3.22
C HIS A 179 0.98 -7.67 4.44
N LYS A 180 0.36 -8.04 5.56
CA LYS A 180 0.46 -7.28 6.81
C LYS A 180 1.91 -7.21 7.31
N ALA A 181 2.64 -8.32 7.30
CA ALA A 181 4.04 -8.34 7.72
C ALA A 181 4.94 -7.47 6.82
N LEU A 182 4.70 -7.46 5.51
CA LEU A 182 5.42 -6.60 4.57
C LEU A 182 5.16 -5.10 4.84
N VAL A 183 3.92 -4.73 5.11
CA VAL A 183 3.55 -3.36 5.52
C VAL A 183 4.21 -3.00 6.86
N GLU A 184 4.12 -3.87 7.87
CA GLU A 184 4.72 -3.64 9.18
C GLU A 184 6.26 -3.53 9.11
N ALA A 185 6.93 -4.31 8.25
CA ALA A 185 8.37 -4.18 8.00
C ALA A 185 8.73 -2.80 7.43
N ARG A 186 7.95 -2.31 6.46
CA ARG A 186 8.12 -0.95 5.91
C ARG A 186 7.81 0.15 6.92
N LEU A 187 6.94 -0.10 7.86
CA LEU A 187 6.65 0.77 9.00
C LEU A 187 7.66 0.59 10.15
N LYS A 188 8.66 -0.29 10.00
CA LYS A 188 9.72 -0.58 10.98
C LYS A 188 9.20 -1.10 12.32
N ASN A 189 8.10 -1.86 12.28
CA ASN A 189 7.49 -2.51 13.45
C ASN A 189 8.01 -3.95 13.58
N SER A 190 9.25 -4.08 14.06
CA SER A 190 9.94 -5.38 14.16
C SER A 190 9.23 -6.40 15.05
N GLU A 191 8.56 -5.94 16.10
CA GLU A 191 7.83 -6.82 17.01
C GLU A 191 6.64 -7.50 16.32
N GLU A 192 5.81 -6.72 15.61
CA GLU A 192 4.67 -7.28 14.89
C GLU A 192 5.07 -8.18 13.72
N VAL A 193 6.15 -7.81 13.00
CA VAL A 193 6.72 -8.69 11.96
C VAL A 193 7.15 -10.02 12.54
N TYR A 194 7.84 -10.02 13.69
CA TYR A 194 8.24 -11.23 14.38
C TYR A 194 7.03 -12.06 14.81
N ASN A 195 6.01 -11.43 15.40
CA ASN A 195 4.80 -12.10 15.86
C ASN A 195 4.08 -12.79 14.69
N ILE A 196 3.95 -12.12 13.55
CA ILE A 196 3.31 -12.70 12.36
C ILE A 196 4.13 -13.86 11.81
N LEU A 197 5.45 -13.70 11.66
CA LEU A 197 6.31 -14.81 11.19
C LEU A 197 6.25 -16.00 12.12
N ASN A 198 6.34 -15.76 13.43
CA ASN A 198 6.24 -16.82 14.43
C ASN A 198 4.89 -17.55 14.37
N MET A 199 3.79 -16.80 14.24
CA MET A 199 2.45 -17.38 14.07
C MET A 199 2.36 -18.22 12.78
N LEU A 200 2.87 -17.72 11.66
CA LEU A 200 2.85 -18.44 10.38
C LEU A 200 3.65 -19.74 10.45
N VAL A 201 4.83 -19.73 11.04
CA VAL A 201 5.71 -20.91 11.13
C VAL A 201 5.12 -21.99 12.06
N HIS A 202 4.37 -21.58 13.10
CA HIS A 202 3.75 -22.51 14.04
C HIS A 202 2.30 -22.89 13.67
N SER A 203 1.77 -22.36 12.59
CA SER A 203 0.46 -22.76 12.05
C SER A 203 0.59 -23.95 11.09
N ASP A 204 -0.53 -24.67 10.87
CA ASP A 204 -0.58 -25.86 10.01
C ASP A 204 -0.58 -25.52 8.50
N ILE A 205 0.05 -24.39 8.12
CA ILE A 205 0.04 -23.96 6.71
C ILE A 205 1.19 -24.53 5.87
N PHE A 206 2.25 -25.04 6.51
CA PHE A 206 3.42 -25.58 5.81
C PHE A 206 3.36 -27.10 5.74
N TYR A 207 3.54 -27.62 4.55
CA TYR A 207 3.70 -29.03 4.28
C TYR A 207 5.19 -29.39 4.10
N SER A 208 5.54 -30.64 4.30
CA SER A 208 6.92 -31.13 4.14
C SER A 208 7.49 -30.92 2.74
N THR A 209 6.64 -30.70 1.75
CA THR A 209 7.00 -30.38 0.35
C THR A 209 7.25 -28.87 0.13
N LEU A 210 7.26 -28.06 1.17
CA LEU A 210 7.25 -26.58 1.12
C LEU A 210 5.99 -26.00 0.46
N PHE A 211 4.97 -26.80 0.19
CA PHE A 211 3.66 -26.29 -0.18
C PHE A 211 3.07 -25.52 1.00
N THR A 212 2.35 -24.44 0.72
CA THR A 212 1.67 -23.62 1.73
C THR A 212 0.17 -23.59 1.49
N ASP A 213 -0.60 -23.65 2.59
CA ASP A 213 -2.05 -23.57 2.57
C ASP A 213 -2.54 -22.13 2.73
N HIS A 214 -3.68 -21.83 2.13
CA HIS A 214 -4.35 -20.54 2.25
C HIS A 214 -4.91 -20.27 3.65
N ASN A 215 -5.34 -21.33 4.36
CA ASN A 215 -6.06 -21.18 5.63
C ASN A 215 -5.13 -21.39 6.81
N THR A 216 -5.03 -20.41 7.70
CA THR A 216 -4.18 -20.47 8.90
C THR A 216 -4.78 -21.32 10.03
N ASN A 217 -6.12 -21.43 10.09
CA ASN A 217 -6.80 -22.12 11.20
C ASN A 217 -7.17 -23.59 10.93
N ARG A 218 -7.13 -24.00 9.68
CA ARG A 218 -7.36 -25.39 9.25
C ARG A 218 -6.90 -25.57 7.81
N ALA A 219 -5.96 -26.46 7.62
CA ALA A 219 -5.51 -26.82 6.29
C ALA A 219 -6.67 -27.41 5.48
N LYS A 220 -6.90 -26.86 4.29
CA LYS A 220 -7.93 -27.31 3.34
C LYS A 220 -7.34 -27.78 2.02
N GLY A 221 -6.01 -27.81 1.91
CA GLY A 221 -5.31 -28.16 0.68
C GLY A 221 -5.44 -27.12 -0.42
N VAL A 222 -5.73 -25.87 -0.08
CA VAL A 222 -5.79 -24.77 -1.05
C VAL A 222 -4.43 -24.11 -1.11
N ALA A 223 -3.74 -24.28 -2.25
CA ALA A 223 -2.40 -23.72 -2.48
C ALA A 223 -2.40 -22.19 -2.33
N CYS A 224 -1.38 -21.67 -1.65
CA CYS A 224 -1.14 -20.25 -1.51
C CYS A 224 0.32 -19.91 -1.82
N THR A 225 0.63 -19.66 -3.09
CA THR A 225 1.99 -19.32 -3.54
C THR A 225 2.50 -18.01 -2.94
N ASP A 226 1.59 -17.07 -2.67
CA ASP A 226 1.92 -15.78 -2.04
C ASP A 226 2.59 -15.97 -0.68
N THR A 227 2.13 -16.93 0.10
CA THR A 227 2.72 -17.25 1.41
C THR A 227 4.12 -17.83 1.24
N LEU A 228 4.30 -18.77 0.31
CA LEU A 228 5.59 -19.41 0.07
C LEU A 228 6.68 -18.39 -0.31
N TYR A 229 6.37 -17.53 -1.26
CA TYR A 229 7.35 -16.54 -1.75
C TYR A 229 7.42 -15.29 -0.88
N GLY A 230 6.31 -14.92 -0.25
CA GLY A 230 6.20 -13.69 0.54
C GLY A 230 7.06 -13.70 1.80
N ILE A 231 7.31 -14.86 2.42
CA ILE A 231 8.21 -14.96 3.58
C ILE A 231 9.62 -14.47 3.25
N THR A 232 10.15 -14.84 2.08
CA THR A 232 11.45 -14.33 1.63
C THR A 232 11.41 -12.80 1.45
N GLY A 233 10.29 -12.27 0.92
CA GLY A 233 10.06 -10.83 0.80
C GLY A 233 10.08 -10.13 2.16
N ILE A 234 9.40 -10.67 3.16
CA ILE A 234 9.40 -10.12 4.52
C ILE A 234 10.82 -10.07 5.10
N ILE A 235 11.56 -11.16 4.99
CA ILE A 235 12.95 -11.23 5.48
C ILE A 235 13.81 -10.16 4.80
N ASN A 236 13.70 -9.98 3.48
CA ASN A 236 14.41 -8.94 2.77
C ASN A 236 14.05 -7.54 3.26
N GLU A 237 12.77 -7.24 3.46
CA GLU A 237 12.31 -5.96 4.00
C GLU A 237 12.78 -5.71 5.44
N MET A 238 12.93 -6.77 6.25
CA MET A 238 13.49 -6.67 7.60
C MET A 238 14.99 -6.33 7.60
N LEU A 239 15.73 -6.89 6.64
CA LEU A 239 17.19 -6.82 6.61
C LEU A 239 17.73 -5.54 6.00
N VAL A 240 17.08 -5.04 4.96
CA VAL A 240 17.59 -3.88 4.23
C VAL A 240 16.47 -3.07 3.60
N TYR A 241 16.56 -1.77 3.77
CA TYR A 241 15.86 -0.77 2.98
C TYR A 241 16.88 0.06 2.21
N SER A 242 16.58 0.40 0.97
CA SER A 242 17.38 1.35 0.19
C SER A 242 16.53 2.19 -0.74
N ASP A 243 16.89 3.45 -0.86
CA ASP A 243 16.41 4.37 -1.88
C ASP A 243 17.61 5.10 -2.54
N LYS A 244 17.33 6.16 -3.32
CA LYS A 244 18.38 6.92 -4.02
C LYS A 244 19.45 7.51 -3.11
N ASN A 245 19.12 7.80 -1.85
CA ASN A 245 19.96 8.57 -0.93
C ASN A 245 20.31 7.82 0.35
N THR A 246 19.63 6.71 0.63
CA THR A 246 19.69 6.04 1.93
C THR A 246 19.82 4.53 1.75
N VAL A 247 20.70 3.93 2.54
CA VAL A 247 20.71 2.49 2.81
C VAL A 247 20.56 2.32 4.32
N GLU A 248 19.50 1.63 4.72
CA GLU A 248 19.24 1.33 6.13
C GLU A 248 19.35 -0.18 6.34
N LEU A 249 20.18 -0.57 7.29
CA LEU A 249 20.39 -1.98 7.63
C LEU A 249 19.54 -2.34 8.83
N LEU A 250 18.89 -3.51 8.77
CA LEU A 250 18.07 -4.09 9.82
C LEU A 250 16.89 -3.19 10.24
N PRO A 251 16.17 -2.51 9.31
CA PRO A 251 15.15 -1.52 9.66
C PRO A 251 14.00 -2.10 10.49
N ALA A 252 13.72 -3.40 10.36
CA ALA A 252 12.64 -4.08 11.08
C ALA A 252 13.09 -5.38 11.78
N CYS A 253 14.36 -5.45 12.21
CA CYS A 253 14.86 -6.56 13.02
C CYS A 253 14.74 -6.28 14.51
N LEU A 254 14.50 -7.32 15.31
CA LEU A 254 14.59 -7.23 16.76
C LEU A 254 16.05 -7.05 17.18
N LEU A 255 16.32 -6.08 18.05
CA LEU A 255 17.71 -5.74 18.45
C LEU A 255 18.47 -6.91 19.09
N TYR A 256 17.78 -7.82 19.77
CA TYR A 256 18.40 -8.98 20.43
C TYR A 256 18.58 -10.20 19.51
N THR A 257 18.06 -10.16 18.27
CA THR A 257 18.27 -11.25 17.30
C THR A 257 19.52 -11.04 16.43
N SER A 258 20.14 -9.86 16.54
CA SER A 258 21.40 -9.54 15.88
C SER A 258 22.49 -9.33 16.94
N PRO A 259 23.18 -10.40 17.36
CA PRO A 259 24.32 -10.21 18.25
C PRO A 259 25.35 -9.32 17.54
N SER A 260 25.66 -8.18 18.15
CA SER A 260 26.68 -7.32 17.62
C SER A 260 28.04 -8.05 17.64
N PRO A 261 28.98 -7.72 16.76
CA PRO A 261 30.34 -8.27 16.87
C PRO A 261 30.98 -8.07 18.24
N ARG A 262 30.48 -7.10 19.04
CA ARG A 262 30.90 -6.89 20.45
C ARG A 262 30.35 -7.93 21.40
N ASP A 263 29.14 -8.47 21.13
CA ASP A 263 28.51 -9.49 21.99
C ASP A 263 29.17 -10.86 21.82
N ILE A 264 29.82 -11.09 20.67
CA ILE A 264 30.60 -12.31 20.36
C ILE A 264 32.01 -12.27 21.01
N SER A 265 32.54 -11.09 21.27
CA SER A 265 33.90 -10.92 21.80
C SER A 265 33.99 -11.10 23.33
N GLY A 266 32.86 -11.20 24.05
CA GLY A 266 32.81 -11.38 25.51
C GLY A 266 32.88 -12.81 26.01
N SER A 267 32.96 -13.81 25.14
CA SER A 267 33.02 -15.25 25.51
C SER A 267 34.36 -15.89 25.18
N ARG A 268 35.47 -15.30 25.67
CA ARG A 268 36.77 -15.96 25.74
C ARG A 268 37.32 -15.82 27.14
#